data_a28d9dd376e087a4da9a5961e21c8f72
#
_entry.id   a28d9dd376e087a4da9a5961e21c8f72
#
_cell.length_a   1.000
_cell.length_b   1.000
_cell.length_c   1.000
_cell.angle_alpha   90.00
_cell.angle_beta   90.00
_cell.angle_gamma   90.00
#
_symmetry.space_group_name_H-M   'P 1'
#
loop_
_entity.id
_entity.type
_entity.pdbx_description
1 polymer ?
#
loop_
_entity_poly.entity_id
_entity_poly.type
_entity_poly.pdbx_seq_one_letter_code
_entity_poly.pdbx_strand_id
1 'polypeptide(L)'
;EDGSLRLRLDEAPFRYLIEQSDSEGFVATGWECSAETFAEIKDRLTESGAPLEEGTEVACAARAVQAYISTKDPSGNLVEIYHGRDAGDEFTSPLGLNYIAGALGLGHAVLPAPDHAATSEFYREILGLGLSDILTLPAPMEGVPEMCIHFYHAGNPRHHSLALFNGPAPSGVVHLMTEMTSVDDVGACLDRVNEAGIPIT
;
A
#
# COMPACT_ATOMS: atom_id res chain seq x y z
N GLU A 1 4.73 23.05 10.71
CA GLU A 1 4.82 22.38 9.39
C GLU A 1 6.07 21.49 9.45
N ASP A 2 5.87 20.20 9.29
CA ASP A 2 6.89 19.15 9.49
C ASP A 2 7.75 18.88 8.24
N GLY A 3 7.53 19.64 7.15
CA GLY A 3 8.24 19.49 5.87
C GLY A 3 7.77 18.28 5.04
N SER A 4 6.74 17.54 5.48
CA SER A 4 6.19 16.43 4.71
C SER A 4 5.27 16.92 3.58
N LEU A 5 5.18 16.15 2.49
CA LEU A 5 4.22 16.35 1.40
C LEU A 5 3.11 15.31 1.50
N ARG A 6 1.88 15.78 1.58
CA ARG A 6 0.67 14.95 1.63
C ARG A 6 -0.10 15.07 0.33
N LEU A 7 -0.20 13.94 -0.41
CA LEU A 7 -0.93 13.91 -1.68
C LEU A 7 -2.29 13.25 -1.51
N ARG A 8 -3.31 13.87 -2.11
CA ARG A 8 -4.71 13.43 -2.04
C ARG A 8 -5.17 12.90 -3.39
N LEU A 9 -6.11 11.95 -3.35
CA LEU A 9 -6.84 11.43 -4.50
C LEU A 9 -8.36 11.51 -4.29
N ASP A 10 -8.78 11.76 -3.05
CA ASP A 10 -10.18 11.83 -2.59
C ASP A 10 -10.27 12.67 -1.31
N GLU A 11 -11.40 12.55 -0.59
CA GLU A 11 -11.67 13.25 0.67
C GLU A 11 -10.81 12.76 1.85
N ALA A 12 -9.98 11.73 1.69
CA ALA A 12 -9.01 11.37 2.73
C ALA A 12 -8.03 12.54 2.98
N PRO A 13 -7.57 12.76 4.22
CA PRO A 13 -6.57 13.80 4.51
C PRO A 13 -5.33 13.68 3.63
N PHE A 14 -4.93 12.46 3.31
CA PHE A 14 -3.93 12.12 2.29
C PHE A 14 -4.02 10.63 1.92
N ARG A 15 -3.42 10.27 0.79
CA ARG A 15 -3.21 8.88 0.35
C ARG A 15 -1.73 8.53 0.24
N TYR A 16 -0.88 9.54 0.04
CA TYR A 16 0.57 9.42 0.09
C TYR A 16 1.12 10.40 1.10
N LEU A 17 2.00 9.91 1.96
CA LEU A 17 2.84 10.71 2.84
C LEU A 17 4.27 10.59 2.34
N ILE A 18 4.86 11.72 1.93
CA ILE A 18 6.24 11.79 1.47
C ILE A 18 7.01 12.62 2.47
N GLU A 19 8.01 12.01 3.08
CA GLU A 19 8.85 12.62 4.10
C GLU A 19 10.28 12.82 3.54
N GLN A 20 10.92 13.89 3.95
CA GLN A 20 12.30 14.12 3.58
C GLN A 20 13.22 13.13 4.31
N SER A 21 14.12 12.49 3.56
CA SER A 21 15.08 11.51 4.08
C SER A 21 16.41 11.62 3.35
N ASP A 22 17.46 11.08 3.94
CA ASP A 22 18.79 10.98 3.31
C ASP A 22 18.84 9.88 2.22
N SER A 23 17.82 9.05 2.16
CA SER A 23 17.68 7.99 1.13
C SER A 23 16.29 8.02 0.51
N GLU A 24 16.23 7.67 -0.77
CA GLU A 24 14.95 7.46 -1.48
C GLU A 24 14.49 6.03 -1.30
N GLY A 25 13.18 5.82 -1.18
CA GLY A 25 12.59 4.49 -1.11
C GLY A 25 11.16 4.50 -0.60
N PHE A 26 10.52 3.37 -0.79
CA PHE A 26 9.20 3.11 -0.24
C PHE A 26 9.34 2.69 1.22
N VAL A 27 8.58 3.31 2.12
CA VAL A 27 8.73 3.10 3.56
C VAL A 27 7.71 2.09 4.08
N ALA A 28 6.42 2.33 3.87
CA ALA A 28 5.38 1.51 4.47
C ALA A 28 4.10 1.46 3.62
N THR A 29 3.33 0.39 3.77
CA THR A 29 1.92 0.33 3.39
C THR A 29 1.04 0.63 4.59
N GLY A 30 -0.03 1.44 4.39
CA GLY A 30 -1.05 1.71 5.40
C GLY A 30 -2.37 0.98 5.10
N TRP A 31 -2.89 0.23 6.07
CA TRP A 31 -4.12 -0.56 5.95
C TRP A 31 -5.18 -0.05 6.92
N GLU A 32 -6.27 0.47 6.36
CA GLU A 32 -7.42 0.94 7.13
C GLU A 32 -8.36 -0.21 7.47
N CYS A 33 -8.80 -0.29 8.72
CA CYS A 33 -9.79 -1.26 9.15
C CYS A 33 -10.75 -0.66 10.20
N SER A 34 -11.74 -1.43 10.63
CA SER A 34 -12.57 -1.05 11.76
C SER A 34 -11.81 -1.16 13.10
N ALA A 35 -12.26 -0.46 14.13
CA ALA A 35 -11.67 -0.60 15.46
C ALA A 35 -11.72 -2.04 16.01
N GLU A 36 -12.75 -2.80 15.64
CA GLU A 36 -12.88 -4.21 16.00
C GLU A 36 -11.82 -5.06 15.30
N THR A 37 -11.72 -4.95 13.97
CA THR A 37 -10.70 -5.65 13.17
C THR A 37 -9.28 -5.25 13.60
N PHE A 38 -9.07 -3.99 13.94
CA PHE A 38 -7.80 -3.51 14.48
C PHE A 38 -7.39 -4.26 15.75
N ALA A 39 -8.31 -4.43 16.70
CA ALA A 39 -8.06 -5.18 17.93
C ALA A 39 -7.74 -6.65 17.63
N GLU A 40 -8.50 -7.30 16.74
CA GLU A 40 -8.25 -8.67 16.33
C GLU A 40 -6.86 -8.86 15.65
N ILE A 41 -6.45 -7.93 14.78
CA ILE A 41 -5.14 -7.98 14.13
C ILE A 41 -4.03 -7.81 15.17
N LYS A 42 -4.21 -6.89 16.12
CA LYS A 42 -3.26 -6.66 17.22
C LYS A 42 -3.09 -7.91 18.08
N ASP A 43 -4.18 -8.61 18.40
CA ASP A 43 -4.15 -9.86 19.15
C ASP A 43 -3.40 -10.95 18.36
N ARG A 44 -3.73 -11.17 17.09
CA ARG A 44 -3.03 -12.13 16.21
C ARG A 44 -1.53 -11.83 16.07
N LEU A 45 -1.14 -10.56 15.94
CA LEU A 45 0.27 -10.16 15.91
C LEU A 45 0.97 -10.50 17.23
N THR A 46 0.32 -10.23 18.35
CA THR A 46 0.86 -10.53 19.69
C THR A 46 1.04 -12.05 19.88
N GLU A 47 0.03 -12.83 19.51
CA GLU A 47 0.07 -14.31 19.62
C GLU A 47 1.13 -14.92 18.69
N SER A 48 1.36 -14.35 17.51
CA SER A 48 2.39 -14.80 16.58
C SER A 48 3.82 -14.49 17.05
N GLY A 49 3.99 -13.59 18.02
CA GLY A 49 5.28 -13.07 18.45
C GLY A 49 5.96 -12.14 17.45
N ALA A 50 5.22 -11.64 16.44
CA ALA A 50 5.74 -10.66 15.50
C ALA A 50 6.06 -9.34 16.22
N PRO A 51 7.09 -8.60 15.80
CA PRO A 51 7.36 -7.28 16.32
C PRO A 51 6.15 -6.36 16.13
N LEU A 52 5.76 -5.64 17.17
CA LEU A 52 4.62 -4.74 17.14
C LEU A 52 5.01 -3.45 17.85
N GLU A 53 4.79 -2.31 17.19
CA GLU A 53 4.95 -0.99 17.77
C GLU A 53 3.63 -0.23 17.69
N GLU A 54 3.20 0.35 18.81
CA GLU A 54 2.00 1.20 18.86
C GLU A 54 2.37 2.64 18.56
N GLY A 55 1.53 3.30 17.75
CA GLY A 55 1.71 4.73 17.45
C GLY A 55 1.51 5.60 18.68
N THR A 56 2.41 6.56 18.88
CA THR A 56 2.23 7.61 19.87
C THR A 56 1.13 8.58 19.44
N GLU A 57 0.58 9.39 20.35
CA GLU A 57 -0.41 10.43 20.03
C GLU A 57 0.08 11.37 18.90
N VAL A 58 1.36 11.76 18.96
CA VAL A 58 1.98 12.64 17.94
C VAL A 58 2.04 11.92 16.57
N ALA A 59 2.43 10.66 16.58
CA ALA A 59 2.53 9.87 15.35
C ALA A 59 1.15 9.55 14.75
N CYS A 60 0.13 9.32 15.57
CA CYS A 60 -1.26 9.18 15.13
C CYS A 60 -1.80 10.48 14.52
N ALA A 61 -1.54 11.62 15.17
CA ALA A 61 -1.95 12.92 14.65
C ALA A 61 -1.26 13.23 13.30
N ALA A 62 0.02 12.89 13.14
CA ALA A 62 0.74 13.05 11.86
C ALA A 62 0.13 12.21 10.73
N ARG A 63 -0.50 11.07 11.06
CA ARG A 63 -1.20 10.17 10.12
C ARG A 63 -2.69 10.47 9.98
N ALA A 64 -3.21 11.43 10.75
CA ALA A 64 -4.64 11.77 10.80
C ALA A 64 -5.51 10.52 11.11
N VAL A 65 -5.13 9.75 12.13
CA VAL A 65 -5.83 8.54 12.57
C VAL A 65 -5.98 8.51 14.09
N GLN A 66 -6.96 7.76 14.60
CA GLN A 66 -7.15 7.59 16.03
C GLN A 66 -6.09 6.69 16.66
N ALA A 67 -5.75 5.60 15.98
CA ALA A 67 -4.69 4.71 16.39
C ALA A 67 -4.08 3.99 15.20
N TYR A 68 -2.80 3.63 15.31
CA TYR A 68 -2.15 2.69 14.41
C TYR A 68 -1.13 1.82 15.16
N ILE A 69 -0.86 0.69 14.58
CA ILE A 69 0.25 -0.19 14.94
C ILE A 69 1.12 -0.39 13.72
N SER A 70 2.42 -0.61 13.93
CA SER A 70 3.35 -0.97 12.89
C SER A 70 4.04 -2.30 13.19
N THR A 71 4.31 -3.06 12.14
CA THR A 71 5.02 -4.33 12.17
C THR A 71 5.79 -4.51 10.87
N LYS A 72 6.63 -5.54 10.81
CA LYS A 72 7.28 -5.96 9.56
C LYS A 72 6.72 -7.30 9.15
N ASP A 73 6.42 -7.44 7.85
CA ASP A 73 6.14 -8.74 7.28
C ASP A 73 7.41 -9.61 7.23
N PRO A 74 7.31 -10.93 6.98
CA PRO A 74 8.47 -11.82 6.93
C PRO A 74 9.55 -11.47 5.89
N SER A 75 9.18 -10.71 4.86
CA SER A 75 10.12 -10.18 3.85
C SER A 75 10.74 -8.83 4.23
N GLY A 76 10.36 -8.25 5.38
CA GLY A 76 10.91 -7.03 5.94
C GLY A 76 10.18 -5.75 5.52
N ASN A 77 9.08 -5.84 4.76
CA ASN A 77 8.27 -4.66 4.43
C ASN A 77 7.58 -4.12 5.68
N LEU A 78 7.63 -2.81 5.89
CA LEU A 78 6.92 -2.16 6.98
C LEU A 78 5.43 -2.06 6.65
N VAL A 79 4.60 -2.49 7.60
CA VAL A 79 3.13 -2.53 7.49
C VAL A 79 2.54 -1.72 8.63
N GLU A 80 1.76 -0.71 8.32
CA GLU A 80 0.98 0.06 9.28
C GLU A 80 -0.49 -0.34 9.17
N ILE A 81 -1.10 -0.71 10.27
CA ILE A 81 -2.53 -0.99 10.38
C ILE A 81 -3.15 0.10 11.22
N TYR A 82 -4.25 0.68 10.79
CA TYR A 82 -4.85 1.81 11.49
C TYR A 82 -6.38 1.81 11.44
N HIS A 83 -7.00 2.53 12.38
CA HIS A 83 -8.43 2.80 12.37
C HIS A 83 -8.74 4.25 12.73
N GLY A 84 -9.97 4.67 12.46
CA GLY A 84 -10.46 5.97 12.85
C GLY A 84 -9.76 7.11 12.13
N ARG A 85 -9.59 6.96 10.80
CA ARG A 85 -9.06 8.02 9.95
C ARG A 85 -9.93 9.27 10.04
N ASP A 86 -9.30 10.43 10.18
CA ASP A 86 -9.98 11.71 10.16
C ASP A 86 -10.70 11.93 8.82
N ALA A 87 -11.83 12.65 8.87
CA ALA A 87 -12.46 13.14 7.66
C ALA A 87 -11.62 14.29 7.10
N GLY A 88 -11.34 14.24 5.80
CA GLY A 88 -10.78 15.38 5.10
C GLY A 88 -11.86 16.25 4.49
N ASP A 89 -11.45 17.40 3.96
CA ASP A 89 -12.34 18.31 3.25
C ASP A 89 -12.72 17.75 1.88
N GLU A 90 -13.76 18.30 1.26
CA GLU A 90 -14.11 18.03 -0.14
C GLU A 90 -12.87 18.14 -1.04
N PHE A 91 -12.73 17.18 -1.95
CA PHE A 91 -11.57 17.11 -2.82
C PHE A 91 -11.93 17.34 -4.27
N THR A 92 -11.28 18.33 -4.86
CA THR A 92 -11.24 18.51 -6.31
C THR A 92 -9.78 18.52 -6.75
N SER A 93 -9.41 17.63 -7.67
CA SER A 93 -8.04 17.56 -8.17
C SER A 93 -7.64 18.88 -8.85
N PRO A 94 -6.55 19.52 -8.44
CA PRO A 94 -6.04 20.73 -9.11
C PRO A 94 -5.54 20.44 -10.53
N LEU A 95 -5.40 19.16 -10.89
CA LEU A 95 -5.00 18.70 -12.21
C LEU A 95 -6.20 18.35 -13.11
N GLY A 96 -7.43 18.48 -12.61
CA GLY A 96 -8.66 18.10 -13.32
C GLY A 96 -8.83 16.58 -13.49
N LEU A 97 -8.03 15.77 -12.83
CA LEU A 97 -8.08 14.30 -12.89
C LEU A 97 -9.06 13.75 -11.84
N ASN A 98 -9.77 12.69 -12.19
CA ASN A 98 -10.73 12.05 -11.30
C ASN A 98 -10.29 10.61 -10.98
N TYR A 99 -10.30 10.26 -9.70
CA TYR A 99 -9.83 8.97 -9.21
C TYR A 99 -10.97 8.13 -8.64
N ILE A 100 -10.83 6.82 -8.78
CA ILE A 100 -11.66 5.84 -8.09
C ILE A 100 -10.90 5.43 -6.81
N ALA A 101 -11.25 6.04 -5.69
CA ALA A 101 -10.62 5.85 -4.39
C ALA A 101 -11.69 5.67 -3.28
N GLY A 102 -11.76 6.53 -2.27
CA GLY A 102 -12.76 6.46 -1.19
C GLY A 102 -12.65 5.15 -0.40
N ALA A 103 -13.77 4.41 -0.32
CA ALA A 103 -13.83 3.12 0.35
C ALA A 103 -12.99 2.02 -0.34
N LEU A 104 -12.57 2.23 -1.59
CA LEU A 104 -11.70 1.30 -2.31
C LEU A 104 -10.20 1.53 -2.02
N GLY A 105 -9.88 2.55 -1.23
CA GLY A 105 -8.50 2.90 -0.91
C GLY A 105 -7.75 3.51 -2.10
N LEU A 106 -6.42 3.53 -2.00
CA LEU A 106 -5.51 4.09 -2.99
C LEU A 106 -5.63 3.42 -4.38
N GLY A 107 -5.74 2.13 -4.40
CA GLY A 107 -5.61 1.24 -5.54
C GLY A 107 -4.95 -0.07 -5.10
N HIS A 108 -3.75 -0.39 -5.62
CA HIS A 108 -2.96 -1.49 -5.09
C HIS A 108 -1.47 -1.17 -4.99
N ALA A 109 -0.78 -1.92 -4.15
CA ALA A 109 0.67 -1.96 -4.06
C ALA A 109 1.18 -3.36 -4.45
N VAL A 110 2.33 -3.42 -5.13
CA VAL A 110 3.06 -4.66 -5.36
C VAL A 110 4.37 -4.60 -4.60
N LEU A 111 4.54 -5.51 -3.63
CA LEU A 111 5.69 -5.53 -2.74
C LEU A 111 6.63 -6.68 -3.08
N PRO A 112 7.95 -6.49 -2.88
CA PRO A 112 8.89 -7.60 -2.92
C PRO A 112 8.66 -8.54 -1.75
N ALA A 113 8.67 -9.84 -2.03
CA ALA A 113 8.48 -10.88 -1.05
C ALA A 113 9.49 -12.03 -1.27
N PRO A 114 10.76 -11.84 -0.97
CA PRO A 114 11.76 -12.89 -1.11
C PRO A 114 11.45 -14.14 -0.25
N ASP A 115 10.87 -13.98 0.95
CA ASP A 115 10.25 -15.07 1.70
C ASP A 115 8.75 -15.12 1.37
N HIS A 116 8.45 -15.51 0.13
CA HIS A 116 7.11 -15.42 -0.43
C HIS A 116 6.08 -16.25 0.35
N ALA A 117 6.45 -17.45 0.81
CA ALA A 117 5.53 -18.34 1.52
C ALA A 117 5.12 -17.78 2.88
N ALA A 118 6.09 -17.39 3.72
CA ALA A 118 5.81 -16.82 5.02
C ALA A 118 5.12 -15.45 4.92
N THR A 119 5.49 -14.64 3.92
CA THR A 119 4.85 -13.34 3.68
C THR A 119 3.40 -13.50 3.22
N SER A 120 3.12 -14.49 2.36
CA SER A 120 1.75 -14.84 1.96
C SER A 120 0.90 -15.28 3.16
N GLU A 121 1.44 -16.12 4.01
CA GLU A 121 0.77 -16.57 5.23
C GLU A 121 0.48 -15.40 6.17
N PHE A 122 1.44 -14.50 6.38
CA PHE A 122 1.27 -13.29 7.19
C PHE A 122 0.07 -12.44 6.73
N TYR A 123 -0.01 -12.12 5.45
CA TYR A 123 -1.11 -11.28 4.96
C TYR A 123 -2.47 -11.99 5.03
N ARG A 124 -2.50 -13.30 4.90
CA ARG A 124 -3.75 -14.07 4.98
C ARG A 124 -4.19 -14.33 6.41
N GLU A 125 -3.30 -14.80 7.25
CA GLU A 125 -3.65 -15.27 8.60
C GLU A 125 -3.62 -14.12 9.64
N ILE A 126 -2.74 -13.14 9.48
CA ILE A 126 -2.66 -12.00 10.41
C ILE A 126 -3.57 -10.86 9.95
N LEU A 127 -3.44 -10.38 8.71
CA LEU A 127 -4.25 -9.27 8.21
C LEU A 127 -5.64 -9.69 7.71
N GLY A 128 -5.84 -10.97 7.42
CA GLY A 128 -7.12 -11.50 6.94
C GLY A 128 -7.40 -11.20 5.47
N LEU A 129 -6.37 -10.98 4.64
CA LEU A 129 -6.56 -10.76 3.20
C LEU A 129 -6.89 -12.08 2.49
N GLY A 130 -7.83 -12.02 1.55
CA GLY A 130 -8.17 -13.17 0.71
C GLY A 130 -7.26 -13.28 -0.52
N LEU A 131 -6.83 -14.50 -0.86
CA LEU A 131 -6.12 -14.76 -2.11
C LEU A 131 -7.09 -14.70 -3.28
N SER A 132 -6.80 -13.85 -4.27
CA SER A 132 -7.63 -13.68 -5.48
C SER A 132 -7.09 -14.49 -6.65
N ASP A 133 -5.78 -14.45 -6.89
CA ASP A 133 -5.17 -15.10 -8.05
C ASP A 133 -3.68 -15.34 -7.84
N ILE A 134 -3.11 -16.21 -8.68
CA ILE A 134 -1.67 -16.52 -8.73
C ILE A 134 -1.22 -16.47 -10.19
N LEU A 135 -0.20 -15.66 -10.45
CA LEU A 135 0.48 -15.63 -11.73
C LEU A 135 1.89 -16.22 -11.56
N THR A 136 2.17 -17.27 -12.33
CA THR A 136 3.52 -17.84 -12.42
C THR A 136 4.07 -17.60 -13.83
N LEU A 137 5.23 -16.97 -13.91
CA LEU A 137 5.94 -16.74 -15.17
C LEU A 137 7.19 -17.60 -15.20
N PRO A 138 7.53 -18.18 -16.37
CA PRO A 138 8.74 -18.97 -16.51
C PRO A 138 9.98 -18.21 -16.04
N ALA A 139 10.97 -18.94 -15.56
CA ALA A 139 12.28 -18.39 -15.23
C ALA A 139 12.83 -17.56 -16.42
N PRO A 140 13.25 -16.32 -16.20
CA PRO A 140 13.74 -15.45 -17.29
C PRO A 140 15.04 -15.96 -17.91
N MET A 141 15.80 -16.77 -17.16
CA MET A 141 17.03 -17.43 -17.63
C MET A 141 17.37 -18.61 -16.71
N GLU A 142 18.29 -19.45 -17.18
CA GLU A 142 18.79 -20.59 -16.40
C GLU A 142 19.43 -20.13 -15.07
N GLY A 143 19.10 -20.81 -13.97
CA GLY A 143 19.59 -20.48 -12.62
C GLY A 143 18.82 -19.41 -11.89
N VAL A 144 17.84 -18.78 -12.51
CA VAL A 144 16.89 -17.84 -11.84
C VAL A 144 15.59 -18.58 -11.56
N PRO A 145 14.99 -18.44 -10.39
CA PRO A 145 13.70 -19.07 -10.09
C PRO A 145 12.57 -18.51 -10.98
N GLU A 146 11.50 -19.26 -11.10
CA GLU A 146 10.26 -18.79 -11.70
C GLU A 146 9.77 -17.55 -10.96
N MET A 147 9.22 -16.59 -11.70
CA MET A 147 8.59 -15.42 -11.12
C MET A 147 7.17 -15.77 -10.69
N CYS A 148 6.86 -15.50 -9.43
CA CYS A 148 5.54 -15.75 -8.87
C CYS A 148 4.98 -14.46 -8.29
N ILE A 149 3.71 -14.18 -8.61
CA ILE A 149 2.97 -13.06 -8.08
C ILE A 149 1.66 -13.58 -7.52
N HIS A 150 1.43 -13.38 -6.23
CA HIS A 150 0.15 -13.66 -5.60
C HIS A 150 -0.62 -12.36 -5.38
N PHE A 151 -1.89 -12.36 -5.74
CA PHE A 151 -2.80 -11.21 -5.65
C PHE A 151 -3.78 -11.40 -4.50
N TYR A 152 -3.95 -10.36 -3.66
CA TYR A 152 -4.78 -10.43 -2.47
C TYR A 152 -5.80 -9.28 -2.45
N HIS A 153 -7.06 -9.63 -2.14
CA HIS A 153 -8.12 -8.66 -1.92
C HIS A 153 -8.28 -8.36 -0.41
N ALA A 154 -8.60 -7.11 -0.12
CA ALA A 154 -9.08 -6.67 1.19
C ALA A 154 -10.61 -6.78 1.26
N GLY A 155 -11.24 -6.23 2.29
CA GLY A 155 -12.69 -6.21 2.48
C GLY A 155 -13.46 -5.26 1.55
N ASN A 156 -12.99 -5.07 0.29
CA ASN A 156 -13.61 -4.24 -0.73
C ASN A 156 -13.72 -5.00 -2.07
N PRO A 157 -14.50 -4.51 -3.06
CA PRO A 157 -14.73 -5.23 -4.31
C PRO A 157 -13.57 -5.19 -5.32
N ARG A 158 -12.40 -4.64 -5.00
CA ARG A 158 -11.24 -4.74 -5.88
C ARG A 158 -10.79 -6.18 -6.03
N HIS A 159 -10.36 -6.57 -7.23
CA HIS A 159 -9.73 -7.87 -7.47
C HIS A 159 -8.53 -8.08 -6.53
N HIS A 160 -7.71 -7.05 -6.35
CA HIS A 160 -6.63 -7.06 -5.38
C HIS A 160 -6.29 -5.63 -4.92
N SER A 161 -5.83 -5.52 -3.69
CA SER A 161 -5.26 -4.31 -3.08
C SER A 161 -3.76 -4.49 -2.77
N LEU A 162 -3.30 -5.74 -2.77
CA LEU A 162 -1.90 -6.13 -2.60
C LEU A 162 -1.54 -7.18 -3.64
N ALA A 163 -0.30 -7.12 -4.13
CA ALA A 163 0.34 -8.27 -4.74
C ALA A 163 1.74 -8.47 -4.14
N LEU A 164 2.14 -9.73 -4.01
CA LEU A 164 3.47 -10.13 -3.53
C LEU A 164 4.25 -10.74 -4.69
N PHE A 165 5.40 -10.17 -4.96
CA PHE A 165 6.31 -10.61 -6.01
C PHE A 165 7.56 -11.24 -5.38
N ASN A 166 7.91 -12.46 -5.77
CA ASN A 166 9.06 -13.20 -5.21
C ASN A 166 10.43 -12.70 -5.68
N GLY A 167 10.47 -11.61 -6.45
CA GLY A 167 11.70 -10.99 -6.92
C GLY A 167 12.10 -9.74 -6.13
N PRO A 168 13.24 -9.16 -6.46
CA PRO A 168 13.74 -7.94 -5.82
C PRO A 168 12.99 -6.70 -6.29
N ALA A 169 12.87 -5.71 -5.41
CA ALA A 169 12.48 -4.34 -5.73
C ALA A 169 13.39 -3.36 -4.94
N PRO A 170 14.45 -2.84 -5.57
CA PRO A 170 15.44 -1.99 -4.88
C PRO A 170 14.85 -0.73 -4.23
N SER A 171 13.74 -0.21 -4.76
CA SER A 171 12.99 0.93 -4.20
C SER A 171 12.10 0.57 -3.01
N GLY A 172 12.00 -0.72 -2.64
CA GLY A 172 11.08 -1.23 -1.62
C GLY A 172 9.65 -1.48 -2.11
N VAL A 173 9.33 -1.13 -3.35
CA VAL A 173 8.05 -1.37 -4.00
C VAL A 173 8.28 -1.69 -5.48
N VAL A 174 7.51 -2.63 -6.04
CA VAL A 174 7.56 -2.91 -7.48
C VAL A 174 6.80 -1.84 -8.24
N HIS A 175 5.54 -1.60 -7.85
CA HIS A 175 4.75 -0.45 -8.30
C HIS A 175 3.58 -0.15 -7.36
N LEU A 176 3.04 1.04 -7.52
CA LEU A 176 1.76 1.46 -6.99
C LEU A 176 0.80 1.71 -8.15
N MET A 177 -0.47 1.35 -7.99
CA MET A 177 -1.51 1.61 -8.98
C MET A 177 -2.59 2.50 -8.39
N THR A 178 -3.00 3.49 -9.17
CA THR A 178 -4.21 4.29 -8.92
C THR A 178 -5.20 4.08 -10.06
N GLU A 179 -6.48 4.08 -9.75
CA GLU A 179 -7.54 3.92 -10.74
C GLU A 179 -8.19 5.26 -11.03
N MET A 180 -8.42 5.54 -12.31
CA MET A 180 -9.07 6.76 -12.77
C MET A 180 -10.48 6.47 -13.28
N THR A 181 -11.36 7.48 -13.26
CA THR A 181 -12.77 7.32 -13.64
C THR A 181 -12.97 7.14 -15.12
N SER A 182 -12.03 7.59 -15.95
CA SER A 182 -12.15 7.54 -17.41
C SER A 182 -10.82 7.30 -18.13
N VAL A 183 -10.89 6.81 -19.36
CA VAL A 183 -9.70 6.68 -20.23
C VAL A 183 -9.14 8.06 -20.59
N ASP A 184 -9.98 9.09 -20.63
CA ASP A 184 -9.54 10.46 -20.90
C ASP A 184 -8.67 10.99 -19.75
N ASP A 185 -9.00 10.67 -18.48
CA ASP A 185 -8.16 10.99 -17.31
C ASP A 185 -6.80 10.28 -17.40
N VAL A 186 -6.79 9.00 -17.83
CA VAL A 186 -5.54 8.26 -18.04
C VAL A 186 -4.70 8.90 -19.15
N GLY A 187 -5.33 9.30 -20.26
CA GLY A 187 -4.67 10.00 -21.37
C GLY A 187 -4.06 11.32 -20.91
N ALA A 188 -4.82 12.14 -20.16
CA ALA A 188 -4.33 13.40 -19.62
C ALA A 188 -3.13 13.19 -18.65
N CYS A 189 -3.17 12.12 -17.85
CA CYS A 189 -2.03 11.75 -17.02
C CYS A 189 -0.80 11.39 -17.86
N LEU A 190 -0.97 10.59 -18.91
CA LEU A 190 0.09 10.20 -19.83
C LEU A 190 0.74 11.41 -20.52
N ASP A 191 -0.07 12.36 -20.99
CA ASP A 191 0.44 13.60 -21.60
C ASP A 191 1.32 14.38 -20.62
N ARG A 192 0.88 14.51 -19.35
CA ARG A 192 1.66 15.19 -18.30
C ARG A 192 2.98 14.47 -17.98
N VAL A 193 2.96 13.13 -17.95
CA VAL A 193 4.17 12.31 -17.73
C VAL A 193 5.16 12.53 -18.86
N ASN A 194 4.69 12.55 -20.11
CA ASN A 194 5.51 12.84 -21.29
C ASN A 194 6.07 14.26 -21.28
N GLU A 195 5.25 15.27 -20.96
CA GLU A 195 5.67 16.67 -20.84
C GLU A 195 6.73 16.87 -19.75
N ALA A 196 6.63 16.12 -18.66
CA ALA A 196 7.60 16.14 -17.56
C ALA A 196 8.89 15.35 -17.89
N GLY A 197 8.95 14.65 -19.02
CA GLY A 197 10.09 13.82 -19.41
C GLY A 197 10.29 12.59 -18.52
N ILE A 198 9.24 12.12 -17.85
CA ILE A 198 9.29 10.92 -17.00
C ILE A 198 9.28 9.68 -17.92
N PRO A 199 10.27 8.77 -17.80
CA PRO A 199 10.31 7.58 -18.63
C PRO A 199 9.12 6.65 -18.34
N ILE A 200 8.54 6.13 -19.42
CA ILE A 200 7.47 5.13 -19.36
C ILE A 200 8.11 3.77 -19.66
N THR A 201 7.84 2.77 -18.81
CA THR A 201 8.36 1.40 -18.93
C THR A 201 7.27 0.41 -19.34
#